data_18e5446bb4625e5c1ad2288064c6256d
#
_entry.id   18e5446bb4625e5c1ad2288064c6256d
#
_cell.length_a   1.000
_cell.length_b   1.000
_cell.length_c   1.000
_cell.angle_alpha   90.00
_cell.angle_beta   90.00
_cell.angle_gamma   90.00
#
_symmetry.space_group_name_H-M   'P 1'
#
loop_
_entity.id
_entity.type
_entity.pdbx_description
1 polymer ?
#
loop_
_entity_poly.entity_id
_entity_poly.type
_entity_poly.pdbx_seq_one_letter_code
_entity_poly.pdbx_strand_id
1 'polypeptide(L)'
;LLDYFNKEKIKNNISIPSNLVKSKYTQSCFNDYGNSYDRICIAYKKNSSKKTIEQIQAQIRYNKDVMNTCRKKQNKIDKELSLLFKNLERKEWGKLPLGSLKDQDPDAHYYPITYEFADKSRAQLGCYSIYSKTALKIGVYNLEFGKVIRK
;
A
#
# COMPACT_ATOMS: atom_id res chain seq x y z
N LEU A 1 6.47 -15.03 -9.58
CA LEU A 1 5.44 -13.99 -9.78
C LEU A 1 4.74 -14.11 -11.13
N LEU A 2 5.48 -14.45 -12.19
CA LEU A 2 4.91 -14.71 -13.52
C LEU A 2 3.96 -15.91 -13.54
N ASP A 3 4.09 -16.82 -12.58
CA ASP A 3 3.19 -17.97 -12.41
C ASP A 3 1.80 -17.55 -11.89
N TYR A 4 1.70 -16.38 -11.26
CA TYR A 4 0.44 -15.83 -10.73
C TYR A 4 -0.16 -14.72 -11.60
N PHE A 5 0.64 -14.07 -12.47
CA PHE A 5 0.19 -12.96 -13.29
C PHE A 5 0.56 -13.19 -14.76
N ASN A 6 -0.45 -13.33 -15.61
CA ASN A 6 -0.24 -13.41 -17.06
C ASN A 6 0.49 -12.14 -17.56
N LYS A 7 1.55 -12.31 -18.39
CA LYS A 7 2.36 -11.22 -18.96
C LYS A 7 1.53 -10.13 -19.65
N GLU A 8 0.44 -10.49 -20.32
CA GLU A 8 -0.47 -9.54 -20.97
C GLU A 8 -1.25 -8.69 -19.96
N LYS A 9 -1.73 -9.29 -18.87
CA LYS A 9 -2.38 -8.53 -17.78
C LYS A 9 -1.45 -7.53 -17.14
N ILE A 10 -0.15 -7.85 -17.01
CA ILE A 10 0.85 -6.92 -16.47
C ILE A 10 1.05 -5.73 -17.42
N LYS A 11 1.16 -5.96 -18.72
CA LYS A 11 1.36 -4.89 -19.73
C LYS A 11 0.15 -3.95 -19.83
N ASN A 12 -1.06 -4.47 -19.77
CA ASN A 12 -2.29 -3.72 -19.99
C ASN A 12 -2.77 -2.93 -18.74
N ASN A 13 -2.16 -3.15 -17.57
CA ASN A 13 -2.54 -2.53 -16.30
C ASN A 13 -1.45 -1.63 -15.70
N ILE A 14 -0.57 -1.07 -16.52
CA ILE A 14 0.45 -0.12 -16.06
C ILE A 14 -0.23 1.20 -15.76
N SER A 15 -0.41 1.52 -14.48
CA SER A 15 -0.71 2.86 -14.02
C SER A 15 0.51 3.43 -13.31
N ILE A 16 0.99 4.60 -13.77
CA ILE A 16 2.10 5.29 -13.11
C ILE A 16 1.48 6.39 -12.24
N PRO A 17 1.45 6.23 -10.91
CA PRO A 17 1.01 7.31 -10.02
C PRO A 17 1.84 8.57 -10.25
N SER A 18 1.23 9.75 -10.09
CA SER A 18 1.88 11.04 -10.37
C SER A 18 3.20 11.23 -9.62
N ASN A 19 3.28 10.76 -8.39
CA ASN A 19 4.50 10.78 -7.57
C ASN A 19 5.62 9.85 -8.08
N LEU A 20 5.31 8.89 -8.94
CA LEU A 20 6.28 7.97 -9.54
C LEU A 20 6.70 8.37 -10.97
N VAL A 21 6.05 9.34 -11.61
CA VAL A 21 6.33 9.73 -13.00
C VAL A 21 7.81 10.10 -13.19
N LYS A 22 8.36 10.91 -12.30
CA LYS A 22 9.78 11.35 -12.31
C LYS A 22 10.72 10.40 -11.59
N SER A 23 10.25 9.29 -11.01
CA SER A 23 11.07 8.36 -10.27
C SER A 23 11.66 7.25 -11.14
N LYS A 24 12.64 6.53 -10.62
CA LYS A 24 13.19 5.31 -11.22
C LYS A 24 12.26 4.09 -11.12
N TYR A 25 11.06 4.26 -10.56
CA TYR A 25 10.09 3.18 -10.34
C TYR A 25 8.88 3.30 -11.27
N THR A 26 8.23 2.19 -11.49
CA THR A 26 6.91 2.11 -12.12
C THR A 26 6.02 1.18 -11.31
N GLN A 27 4.71 1.27 -11.52
CA GLN A 27 3.73 0.45 -10.80
C GLN A 27 2.73 -0.15 -11.79
N SER A 28 2.42 -1.43 -11.59
CA SER A 28 1.32 -2.11 -12.26
C SER A 28 0.25 -2.44 -11.23
N CYS A 29 -0.98 -2.09 -11.52
CA CYS A 29 -2.12 -2.35 -10.63
C CYS A 29 -3.16 -3.22 -11.33
N PHE A 30 -3.70 -4.17 -10.60
CA PHE A 30 -4.72 -5.12 -11.02
C PHE A 30 -5.97 -4.86 -10.18
N ASN A 31 -7.11 -4.62 -10.83
CA ASN A 31 -8.40 -4.46 -10.15
C ASN A 31 -9.13 -5.81 -10.11
N ASP A 32 -10.04 -5.93 -9.14
CA ASP A 32 -10.94 -7.07 -8.95
C ASP A 32 -10.20 -8.41 -8.85
N TYR A 33 -9.14 -8.43 -8.03
CA TYR A 33 -8.34 -9.62 -7.82
C TYR A 33 -8.92 -10.49 -6.69
N GLY A 34 -9.78 -11.42 -7.10
CA GLY A 34 -10.45 -12.35 -6.18
C GLY A 34 -11.47 -11.67 -5.26
N ASN A 35 -12.04 -12.43 -4.33
CA ASN A 35 -13.11 -11.95 -3.46
C ASN A 35 -12.63 -11.13 -2.25
N SER A 36 -11.31 -10.92 -2.10
CA SER A 36 -10.73 -10.36 -0.87
C SER A 36 -10.21 -8.93 -1.01
N TYR A 37 -9.76 -8.53 -2.22
CA TYR A 37 -9.17 -7.22 -2.47
C TYR A 37 -9.66 -6.64 -3.79
N ASP A 38 -10.03 -5.35 -3.78
CA ASP A 38 -10.47 -4.64 -4.98
C ASP A 38 -9.31 -4.28 -5.91
N ARG A 39 -8.10 -4.21 -5.36
CA ARG A 39 -6.92 -3.81 -6.11
C ARG A 39 -5.65 -4.37 -5.51
N ILE A 40 -4.74 -4.88 -6.36
CA ILE A 40 -3.36 -5.22 -6.01
C ILE A 40 -2.42 -4.43 -6.90
N CYS A 41 -1.41 -3.79 -6.31
CA CYS A 41 -0.39 -3.03 -7.01
C CYS A 41 1.00 -3.60 -6.72
N ILE A 42 1.84 -3.64 -7.75
CA ILE A 42 3.24 -4.06 -7.66
C ILE A 42 4.10 -2.95 -8.23
N ALA A 43 5.08 -2.47 -7.46
CA ALA A 43 6.06 -1.51 -7.94
C ALA A 43 7.43 -2.17 -8.15
N TYR A 44 8.15 -1.72 -9.20
CA TYR A 44 9.46 -2.22 -9.58
C TYR A 44 10.28 -1.13 -10.29
N LYS A 45 11.61 -1.33 -10.40
CA LYS A 45 12.51 -0.40 -11.12
C LYS A 45 12.27 -0.46 -12.63
N LYS A 46 12.14 0.72 -13.28
CA LYS A 46 11.83 0.86 -14.72
C LYS A 46 12.84 0.14 -15.62
N ASN A 47 14.11 0.39 -15.42
CA ASN A 47 15.21 0.00 -16.34
C ASN A 47 16.05 -1.15 -15.78
N SER A 48 15.53 -1.97 -14.89
CA SER A 48 16.25 -3.13 -14.37
C SER A 48 15.98 -4.36 -15.25
N SER A 49 17.03 -5.04 -15.70
CA SER A 49 16.93 -6.33 -16.38
C SER A 49 16.29 -7.40 -15.47
N LYS A 50 16.59 -7.32 -14.17
CA LYS A 50 15.90 -8.09 -13.12
C LYS A 50 14.79 -7.24 -12.57
N LYS A 51 13.52 -7.56 -12.87
CA LYS A 51 12.33 -6.89 -12.33
C LYS A 51 12.18 -7.17 -10.82
N THR A 52 13.05 -6.56 -10.02
CA THR A 52 12.97 -6.68 -8.55
C THR A 52 11.72 -5.97 -8.06
N ILE A 53 10.90 -6.67 -7.30
CA ILE A 53 9.71 -6.09 -6.68
C ILE A 53 10.16 -5.25 -5.51
N GLU A 54 9.76 -3.98 -5.55
CA GLU A 54 10.10 -2.98 -4.53
C GLU A 54 8.92 -2.71 -3.59
N GLN A 55 7.70 -2.99 -4.08
CA GLN A 55 6.47 -2.93 -3.30
C GLN A 55 5.46 -3.93 -3.82
N ILE A 56 4.72 -4.55 -2.89
CA ILE A 56 3.42 -5.19 -3.14
C ILE A 56 2.43 -4.52 -2.21
N GLN A 57 1.29 -4.07 -2.77
CA GLN A 57 0.21 -3.45 -2.00
C GLN A 57 -1.13 -4.02 -2.43
N ALA A 58 -1.95 -4.41 -1.47
CA ALA A 58 -3.35 -4.75 -1.67
C ALA A 58 -4.26 -3.68 -1.05
N GLN A 59 -5.45 -3.48 -1.62
CA GLN A 59 -6.39 -2.46 -1.19
C GLN A 59 -7.82 -2.99 -1.21
N ILE A 60 -8.59 -2.60 -0.18
CA ILE A 60 -10.05 -2.70 -0.14
C ILE A 60 -10.59 -1.27 -0.11
N ARG A 61 -11.48 -0.93 -1.03
CA ARG A 61 -12.09 0.39 -1.15
C ARG A 61 -13.53 0.36 -0.64
N TYR A 62 -13.89 1.40 0.05
CA TYR A 62 -15.26 1.64 0.49
C TYR A 62 -15.78 2.91 -0.19
N ASN A 63 -16.97 2.85 -0.77
CA ASN A 63 -17.55 3.98 -1.51
C ASN A 63 -18.05 5.12 -0.63
N LYS A 64 -17.93 4.99 0.68
CA LYS A 64 -18.35 5.97 1.69
C LYS A 64 -17.38 6.00 2.84
N ASP A 65 -17.51 7.00 3.72
CA ASP A 65 -16.74 7.02 4.97
C ASP A 65 -17.26 5.97 5.94
N VAL A 66 -16.49 4.95 6.16
CA VAL A 66 -16.74 3.84 7.11
C VAL A 66 -15.47 3.54 7.93
N MET A 67 -14.81 4.58 8.42
CA MET A 67 -13.55 4.47 9.13
C MET A 67 -13.60 3.43 10.27
N ASN A 68 -14.68 3.40 11.05
CA ASN A 68 -14.84 2.43 12.13
C ASN A 68 -14.85 0.97 11.63
N THR A 69 -15.50 0.69 10.49
CA THR A 69 -15.51 -0.63 9.85
C THR A 69 -14.11 -1.00 9.34
N CYS A 70 -13.43 -0.05 8.72
CA CYS A 70 -12.06 -0.21 8.28
C CYS A 70 -11.14 -0.54 9.46
N ARG A 71 -11.21 0.23 10.54
CA ARG A 71 -10.40 0.02 11.76
C ARG A 71 -10.65 -1.35 12.40
N LYS A 72 -11.90 -1.83 12.45
CA LYS A 72 -12.21 -3.19 12.93
C LYS A 72 -11.51 -4.26 12.07
N LYS A 73 -11.56 -4.12 10.74
CA LYS A 73 -10.88 -5.04 9.81
C LYS A 73 -9.37 -4.91 9.91
N GLN A 74 -8.83 -3.69 10.03
CA GLN A 74 -7.41 -3.43 10.27
C GLN A 74 -6.93 -4.16 11.52
N ASN A 75 -7.64 -4.03 12.65
CA ASN A 75 -7.25 -4.68 13.91
C ASN A 75 -7.28 -6.22 13.82
N LYS A 76 -8.21 -6.79 13.03
CA LYS A 76 -8.22 -8.24 12.80
C LYS A 76 -6.98 -8.69 12.03
N ILE A 77 -6.65 -8.01 10.94
CA ILE A 77 -5.45 -8.31 10.13
C ILE A 77 -4.17 -8.05 10.94
N ASP A 78 -4.13 -7.00 11.73
CA ASP A 78 -3.00 -6.68 12.59
C ASP A 78 -2.69 -7.80 13.60
N LYS A 79 -3.72 -8.40 14.21
CA LYS A 79 -3.54 -9.56 15.08
C LYS A 79 -2.92 -10.75 14.34
N GLU A 80 -3.36 -11.04 13.13
CA GLU A 80 -2.81 -12.11 12.29
C GLU A 80 -1.35 -11.82 11.90
N LEU A 81 -1.05 -10.57 11.48
CA LEU A 81 0.31 -10.14 11.16
C LEU A 81 1.24 -10.15 12.38
N SER A 82 0.75 -9.80 13.56
CA SER A 82 1.53 -9.83 14.79
C SER A 82 2.01 -11.24 15.15
N LEU A 83 1.25 -12.27 14.81
CA LEU A 83 1.66 -13.66 14.97
C LEU A 83 2.75 -14.07 13.97
N LEU A 84 2.67 -13.57 12.73
CA LEU A 84 3.67 -13.83 11.68
C LEU A 84 4.95 -13.02 11.92
N PHE A 85 4.82 -11.79 12.39
CA PHE A 85 5.91 -10.81 12.55
C PHE A 85 6.28 -10.59 14.03
N LYS A 86 6.13 -11.60 14.89
CA LYS A 86 6.34 -11.51 16.35
C LYS A 86 7.71 -10.97 16.77
N ASN A 87 8.72 -11.10 15.90
CA ASN A 87 10.09 -10.63 16.16
C ASN A 87 10.40 -9.28 15.52
N LEU A 88 9.41 -8.62 14.87
CA LEU A 88 9.61 -7.31 14.24
C LEU A 88 9.13 -6.20 15.16
N GLU A 89 9.76 -5.02 15.02
CA GLU A 89 9.28 -3.82 15.68
C GLU A 89 7.92 -3.41 15.09
N ARG A 90 6.86 -3.51 15.90
CA ARG A 90 5.51 -3.04 15.58
C ARG A 90 5.29 -1.65 16.15
N LYS A 91 4.79 -0.74 15.31
CA LYS A 91 4.42 0.61 15.73
C LYS A 91 3.04 1.01 15.23
N GLU A 92 2.17 1.46 16.11
CA GLU A 92 0.89 2.08 15.80
C GLU A 92 0.99 3.59 16.00
N TRP A 93 0.64 4.36 14.96
CA TRP A 93 0.91 5.80 14.92
C TRP A 93 -0.29 6.68 15.29
N GLY A 94 -1.47 6.09 15.47
CA GLY A 94 -2.70 6.85 15.62
C GLY A 94 -3.15 7.54 14.34
N LYS A 95 -3.90 8.65 14.46
CA LYS A 95 -4.36 9.45 13.34
C LYS A 95 -3.25 10.35 12.83
N LEU A 96 -2.90 10.21 11.56
CA LEU A 96 -1.92 11.07 10.89
C LEU A 96 -2.55 11.75 9.66
N PRO A 97 -2.22 13.03 9.39
CA PRO A 97 -2.67 13.72 8.19
C PRO A 97 -1.96 13.16 6.94
N LEU A 98 -2.62 13.21 5.80
CA LEU A 98 -2.02 12.93 4.49
C LEU A 98 -1.47 14.22 3.89
N GLY A 99 -0.25 14.58 4.27
CA GLY A 99 0.39 15.85 3.89
C GLY A 99 0.46 16.09 2.38
N SER A 100 0.59 15.03 1.56
CA SER A 100 0.58 15.12 0.09
C SER A 100 -0.76 15.56 -0.51
N LEU A 101 -1.84 15.52 0.25
CA LEU A 101 -3.19 15.91 -0.17
C LEU A 101 -3.69 17.17 0.54
N LYS A 102 -2.87 17.84 1.37
CA LYS A 102 -3.28 18.95 2.24
C LYS A 102 -4.03 20.06 1.49
N ASP A 103 -3.60 20.39 0.27
CA ASP A 103 -4.21 21.46 -0.53
C ASP A 103 -5.49 21.03 -1.27
N GLN A 104 -5.69 19.72 -1.46
CA GLN A 104 -6.82 19.16 -2.21
C GLN A 104 -7.89 18.56 -1.31
N ASP A 105 -7.50 18.01 -0.18
CA ASP A 105 -8.34 17.39 0.83
C ASP A 105 -7.70 17.58 2.21
N PRO A 106 -7.95 18.75 2.87
CA PRO A 106 -7.34 19.08 4.16
C PRO A 106 -7.68 18.08 5.27
N ASP A 107 -8.81 17.39 5.15
CA ASP A 107 -9.28 16.38 6.12
C ASP A 107 -8.74 14.99 5.84
N ALA A 108 -7.99 14.81 4.75
CA ALA A 108 -7.40 13.52 4.41
C ALA A 108 -6.45 13.03 5.51
N HIS A 109 -6.71 11.85 6.00
CA HIS A 109 -5.94 11.26 7.08
C HIS A 109 -5.87 9.73 7.00
N TYR A 110 -4.99 9.14 7.81
CA TYR A 110 -4.88 7.70 7.89
C TYR A 110 -4.43 7.22 9.27
N TYR A 111 -4.61 5.94 9.53
CA TYR A 111 -4.22 5.26 10.77
C TYR A 111 -3.25 4.13 10.45
N PRO A 112 -1.94 4.39 10.38
CA PRO A 112 -0.98 3.35 10.04
C PRO A 112 -0.56 2.50 11.22
N ILE A 113 -0.37 1.20 10.93
CA ILE A 113 0.37 0.24 11.74
C ILE A 113 1.54 -0.24 10.88
N THR A 114 2.75 -0.23 11.41
CA THR A 114 3.96 -0.62 10.69
C THR A 114 4.72 -1.72 11.41
N TYR A 115 5.34 -2.60 10.63
CA TYR A 115 6.31 -3.60 11.08
C TYR A 115 7.61 -3.34 10.33
N GLU A 116 8.71 -3.12 11.06
CA GLU A 116 10.01 -2.83 10.47
C GLU A 116 10.90 -4.07 10.46
N PHE A 117 11.45 -4.41 9.28
CA PHE A 117 12.40 -5.50 9.09
C PHE A 117 13.84 -5.03 9.35
N ALA A 118 14.76 -5.98 9.56
CA ALA A 118 16.16 -5.67 9.85
C ALA A 118 16.86 -4.84 8.75
N ASP A 119 16.48 -5.04 7.49
CA ASP A 119 16.96 -4.28 6.32
C ASP A 119 16.26 -2.93 6.14
N LYS A 120 15.46 -2.50 7.14
CA LYS A 120 14.65 -1.28 7.11
C LYS A 120 13.54 -1.26 6.06
N SER A 121 13.26 -2.37 5.39
CA SER A 121 12.00 -2.55 4.69
C SER A 121 10.84 -2.58 5.69
N ARG A 122 9.61 -2.38 5.20
CA ARG A 122 8.44 -2.28 6.08
C ARG A 122 7.24 -3.00 5.51
N ALA A 123 6.51 -3.68 6.39
CA ALA A 123 5.10 -3.97 6.16
C ALA A 123 4.27 -2.83 6.79
N GLN A 124 3.25 -2.36 6.08
CA GLN A 124 2.34 -1.33 6.55
C GLN A 124 0.90 -1.73 6.29
N LEU A 125 0.08 -1.54 7.30
CA LEU A 125 -1.37 -1.72 7.26
C LEU A 125 -2.01 -0.41 7.67
N GLY A 126 -2.96 0.12 6.88
CA GLY A 126 -3.54 1.42 7.20
C GLY A 126 -4.97 1.60 6.68
N CYS A 127 -5.80 2.27 7.49
CA CYS A 127 -7.08 2.80 7.06
C CYS A 127 -6.90 4.26 6.66
N TYR A 128 -7.35 4.61 5.46
CA TYR A 128 -7.22 5.92 4.84
C TYR A 128 -8.60 6.54 4.65
N SER A 129 -8.74 7.82 4.95
CA SER A 129 -9.89 8.66 4.57
C SER A 129 -9.39 9.69 3.56
N ILE A 130 -9.96 9.67 2.35
CA ILE A 130 -9.62 10.56 1.26
C ILE A 130 -10.91 10.91 0.50
N TYR A 131 -11.23 12.20 0.37
CA TYR A 131 -12.45 12.69 -0.27
C TYR A 131 -13.72 12.00 0.28
N SER A 132 -13.81 11.91 1.61
CA SER A 132 -14.92 11.23 2.32
C SER A 132 -15.14 9.77 1.92
N LYS A 133 -14.10 9.11 1.40
CA LYS A 133 -14.09 7.67 1.10
C LYS A 133 -13.03 6.98 1.91
N THR A 134 -13.34 5.78 2.37
CA THR A 134 -12.40 4.98 3.16
C THR A 134 -11.73 3.91 2.30
N ALA A 135 -10.46 3.64 2.57
CA ALA A 135 -9.74 2.50 2.00
C ALA A 135 -8.87 1.82 3.06
N LEU A 136 -8.87 0.50 3.08
CA LEU A 136 -7.90 -0.30 3.79
C LEU A 136 -6.77 -0.67 2.83
N LYS A 137 -5.53 -0.35 3.19
CA LYS A 137 -4.35 -0.74 2.42
C LYS A 137 -3.42 -1.57 3.27
N ILE A 138 -2.88 -2.63 2.69
CA ILE A 138 -1.82 -3.45 3.26
C ILE A 138 -0.72 -3.61 2.21
N GLY A 139 0.53 -3.46 2.60
CA GLY A 139 1.63 -3.65 1.67
C GLY A 139 2.97 -3.81 2.35
N VAL A 140 3.90 -4.36 1.59
CA VAL A 140 5.32 -4.46 1.95
C VAL A 140 6.11 -3.66 0.94
N TYR A 141 7.06 -2.86 1.40
CA TYR A 141 7.94 -2.06 0.55
C TYR A 141 9.34 -1.98 1.13
N ASN A 142 10.33 -1.93 0.25
CA ASN A 142 11.70 -1.75 0.67
C ASN A 142 11.99 -0.29 1.07
N LEU A 143 13.12 -0.07 1.74
CA LEU A 143 13.51 1.24 2.25
C LEU A 143 13.61 2.30 1.14
N GLU A 144 14.20 1.95 0.00
CA GLU A 144 14.43 2.89 -1.10
C GLU A 144 13.12 3.36 -1.74
N PHE A 145 12.20 2.43 -1.99
CA PHE A 145 10.87 2.77 -2.48
C PHE A 145 10.09 3.60 -1.46
N GLY A 146 10.19 3.23 -0.18
CA GLY A 146 9.56 3.95 0.93
C GLY A 146 9.96 5.42 1.02
N LYS A 147 11.19 5.79 0.67
CA LYS A 147 11.64 7.19 0.62
C LYS A 147 10.99 7.98 -0.52
N VAL A 148 10.64 7.32 -1.62
CA VAL A 148 10.02 7.98 -2.79
C VAL A 148 8.54 8.27 -2.56
N ILE A 149 7.80 7.38 -1.92
CA ILE A 149 6.35 7.54 -1.70
C ILE A 149 6.00 8.50 -0.55
N ARG A 150 6.98 8.90 0.28
CA ARG A 150 6.78 9.83 1.41
C ARG A 150 7.07 11.30 1.06
N LYS A 151 7.61 11.56 -0.12
CA LYS A 151 7.78 12.91 -0.67
C LYS A 151 6.50 13.38 -1.36
#